data_79c8e999cec58675cb21c0edcafbf5fa
#
_entry.id   79c8e999cec58675cb21c0edcafbf5fa
#
_cell.length_a   1.000
_cell.length_b   1.000
_cell.length_c   1.000
_cell.angle_alpha   90.00
_cell.angle_beta   90.00
_cell.angle_gamma   90.00
#
_symmetry.space_group_name_H-M   'P 1'
#
loop_
_entity.id
_entity.type
_entity.pdbx_description
1 polymer ?
#
loop_
_entity_poly.entity_id
_entity_poly.type
_entity_poly.pdbx_seq_one_letter_code
_entity_poly.pdbx_strand_id
1 'polypeptide(L)'
;MHLPGLIDIPLRFLLLVAGLLVPGSMALRALRLPWSLAASFLISSAMLYMTVLVFTWTGTTISVTNLAIALGVVALAGRVAPMRGLPPPLASSLSCFSGMEAWRPLYLAFWTIVVYRLVTQPLSGPDVSFRWSYLAEQMLKFGSLNFYPPRSGSDFTRYLWAESIPPGIASLYAWAYGCAGSKLALWTSPIVGLQLLSLHELIWRLAQRWGGELAARRAVLLAAACPLLTWAVLIGQETGMTALSVVGIVWCLQNARERNGRSWMILAGICCVAAASTREYGPIFAVVAIVCALVLRLPARHAGCLATVAIPFSLAWPARVWMLTGNPFFSLNVGGIFPTNAVFIEWSESFHQNSAKAFSTAADWFALDRYLVLWALPAVVGVGALLFLVLRKVKETRVATVFIVLTIALWYASVAHTAGGLFYSLRVLSPAYALLAVAAGYGLGFVNWSRNATGLISFAITLLLVEALPKTLVLPENPYRLPFTEWAQAGDRLGHVVRPSATKLENIISALPLGARRRILSDNGGLPRDLADSNIQIVPLWSPEVAFLFDKALKPQEIARRWKESHLSFIVISKASPTRDFIETHAQWHTAFFTVVTVLETDSVLILQAAASPDLGPKT
;
A
#
# COMPACT_ATOMS: atom_id res chain seq x y z
N MET A 1 16.49 -22.43 -24.63
CA MET A 1 15.20 -21.73 -24.52
C MET A 1 14.26 -22.33 -25.56
N HIS A 2 13.24 -23.08 -25.13
CA HIS A 2 12.27 -23.63 -26.09
C HIS A 2 11.39 -22.52 -26.66
N LEU A 3 11.15 -22.48 -27.98
CA LEU A 3 10.26 -21.53 -28.67
C LEU A 3 8.91 -21.25 -27.97
N PRO A 4 8.25 -22.22 -27.27
CA PRO A 4 7.02 -21.94 -26.52
C PRO A 4 7.14 -20.84 -25.46
N GLY A 5 8.30 -20.68 -24.82
CA GLY A 5 8.49 -19.65 -23.77
C GLY A 5 8.56 -18.22 -24.32
N LEU A 6 8.98 -18.03 -25.58
CA LEU A 6 9.07 -16.70 -26.18
C LEU A 6 7.71 -16.09 -26.52
N ILE A 7 6.68 -16.90 -26.77
CA ILE A 7 5.30 -16.45 -27.06
C ILE A 7 4.48 -16.36 -25.76
N ASP A 8 4.71 -17.27 -24.81
CA ASP A 8 3.93 -17.39 -23.57
C ASP A 8 4.10 -16.16 -22.65
N ILE A 9 5.33 -15.67 -22.46
CA ILE A 9 5.60 -14.51 -21.60
C ILE A 9 4.90 -13.23 -22.10
N PRO A 10 5.03 -12.84 -23.39
CA PRO A 10 4.30 -11.68 -23.91
C PRO A 10 2.78 -11.82 -23.80
N LEU A 11 2.23 -13.02 -24.04
CA LEU A 11 0.80 -13.26 -23.96
C LEU A 11 0.27 -13.09 -22.52
N ARG A 12 0.99 -13.62 -21.53
CA ARG A 12 0.68 -13.45 -20.10
C ARG A 12 0.75 -11.98 -19.69
N PHE A 13 1.76 -11.27 -20.18
CA PHE A 13 1.90 -9.84 -19.93
C PHE A 13 0.74 -9.04 -20.56
N LEU A 14 0.37 -9.37 -21.79
CA LEU A 14 -0.79 -8.76 -22.46
C LEU A 14 -2.10 -9.03 -21.70
N LEU A 15 -2.31 -10.24 -21.22
CA LEU A 15 -3.48 -10.60 -20.39
C LEU A 15 -3.50 -9.80 -19.10
N LEU A 16 -2.35 -9.69 -18.42
CA LEU A 16 -2.19 -8.89 -17.20
C LEU A 16 -2.62 -7.44 -17.45
N VAL A 17 -2.03 -6.78 -18.44
CA VAL A 17 -2.29 -5.36 -18.75
C VAL A 17 -3.71 -5.16 -19.27
N ALA A 18 -4.23 -6.09 -20.08
CA ALA A 18 -5.60 -6.04 -20.57
C ALA A 18 -6.61 -6.08 -19.42
N GLY A 19 -6.45 -6.96 -18.43
CA GLY A 19 -7.32 -7.01 -17.26
C GLY A 19 -7.28 -5.74 -16.41
N LEU A 20 -6.15 -5.04 -16.39
CA LEU A 20 -5.98 -3.78 -15.66
C LEU A 20 -6.54 -2.55 -16.40
N LEU A 21 -6.76 -2.60 -17.70
CA LEU A 21 -7.15 -1.43 -18.49
C LEU A 21 -8.44 -1.58 -19.26
N VAL A 22 -8.71 -2.75 -19.86
CA VAL A 22 -9.84 -2.93 -20.78
C VAL A 22 -11.20 -2.80 -20.08
N PRO A 23 -11.46 -3.45 -18.91
CA PRO A 23 -12.76 -3.31 -18.24
C PRO A 23 -13.07 -1.86 -17.90
N GLY A 24 -12.09 -1.12 -17.36
CA GLY A 24 -12.26 0.30 -17.04
C GLY A 24 -12.44 1.18 -18.27
N SER A 25 -11.71 0.91 -19.36
CA SER A 25 -11.89 1.64 -20.63
C SER A 25 -13.30 1.45 -21.19
N MET A 26 -13.85 0.24 -21.11
CA MET A 26 -15.23 -0.04 -21.55
C MET A 26 -16.26 0.62 -20.63
N ALA A 27 -16.01 0.65 -19.31
CA ALA A 27 -16.85 1.35 -18.35
C ALA A 27 -16.84 2.87 -18.58
N LEU A 28 -15.70 3.49 -18.86
CA LEU A 28 -15.62 4.91 -19.23
C LEU A 28 -16.47 5.21 -20.48
N ARG A 29 -16.41 4.32 -21.47
CA ARG A 29 -17.22 4.44 -22.67
C ARG A 29 -18.73 4.37 -22.34
N ALA A 30 -19.15 3.41 -21.49
CA ALA A 30 -20.54 3.31 -21.04
C ALA A 30 -21.00 4.57 -20.28
N LEU A 31 -20.12 5.14 -19.48
CA LEU A 31 -20.34 6.40 -18.77
C LEU A 31 -20.27 7.64 -19.68
N ARG A 32 -19.88 7.48 -20.95
CA ARG A 32 -19.66 8.58 -21.90
C ARG A 32 -18.64 9.61 -21.40
N LEU A 33 -17.62 9.13 -20.71
CA LEU A 33 -16.51 9.95 -20.24
C LEU A 33 -15.32 9.85 -21.22
N PRO A 34 -14.48 10.89 -21.29
CA PRO A 34 -13.27 10.82 -22.10
C PRO A 34 -12.35 9.71 -21.57
N TRP A 35 -11.62 9.06 -22.48
CA TRP A 35 -10.67 8.05 -22.11
C TRP A 35 -9.52 8.63 -21.25
N SER A 36 -9.11 7.89 -20.24
CA SER A 36 -8.02 8.20 -19.34
C SER A 36 -7.40 6.88 -18.88
N LEU A 37 -6.08 6.79 -18.94
CA LEU A 37 -5.33 5.64 -18.44
C LEU A 37 -5.62 5.44 -16.94
N ALA A 38 -5.51 6.53 -16.17
CA ALA A 38 -5.74 6.53 -14.74
C ALA A 38 -7.16 6.09 -14.37
N ALA A 39 -8.17 6.66 -15.03
CA ALA A 39 -9.56 6.27 -14.77
C ALA A 39 -9.83 4.82 -15.18
N SER A 40 -9.29 4.37 -16.31
CA SER A 40 -9.38 2.97 -16.74
C SER A 40 -8.74 2.02 -15.73
N PHE A 41 -7.54 2.34 -15.24
CA PHE A 41 -6.85 1.56 -14.24
C PHE A 41 -7.59 1.54 -12.89
N LEU A 42 -8.06 2.69 -12.40
CA LEU A 42 -8.84 2.80 -11.15
C LEU A 42 -10.12 1.98 -11.19
N ILE A 43 -10.88 2.10 -12.29
CA ILE A 43 -12.13 1.33 -12.47
C ILE A 43 -11.83 -0.16 -12.49
N SER A 44 -10.88 -0.61 -13.30
CA SER A 44 -10.50 -2.04 -13.37
C SER A 44 -10.02 -2.57 -12.03
N SER A 45 -9.25 -1.79 -11.28
CA SER A 45 -8.77 -2.15 -9.94
C SER A 45 -9.93 -2.29 -8.93
N ALA A 46 -10.85 -1.33 -8.92
CA ALA A 46 -12.04 -1.40 -8.07
C ALA A 46 -12.95 -2.60 -8.44
N MET A 47 -13.12 -2.86 -9.73
CA MET A 47 -13.88 -4.02 -10.22
C MET A 47 -13.23 -5.34 -9.80
N LEU A 48 -11.90 -5.46 -9.95
CA LEU A 48 -11.17 -6.67 -9.53
C LEU A 48 -11.32 -6.92 -8.03
N TYR A 49 -11.14 -5.88 -7.22
CA TYR A 49 -11.37 -5.96 -5.78
C TYR A 49 -12.79 -6.40 -5.44
N MET A 50 -13.80 -5.79 -6.04
CA MET A 50 -15.20 -6.15 -5.82
C MET A 50 -15.51 -7.57 -6.28
N THR A 51 -14.92 -8.01 -7.40
CA THR A 51 -15.06 -9.40 -7.89
C THR A 51 -14.52 -10.40 -6.87
N VAL A 52 -13.35 -10.12 -6.28
CA VAL A 52 -12.77 -10.96 -5.21
C VAL A 52 -13.70 -11.03 -4.00
N LEU A 53 -14.30 -9.91 -3.59
CA LEU A 53 -15.28 -9.91 -2.49
C LEU A 53 -16.54 -10.71 -2.83
N VAL A 54 -17.10 -10.53 -4.03
CA VAL A 54 -18.27 -11.31 -4.47
C VAL A 54 -17.95 -12.81 -4.50
N PHE A 55 -16.80 -13.20 -5.05
CA PHE A 55 -16.39 -14.61 -5.06
C PHE A 55 -16.22 -15.18 -3.65
N THR A 56 -15.69 -14.36 -2.74
CA THR A 56 -15.58 -14.76 -1.33
C THR A 56 -16.94 -14.98 -0.68
N TRP A 57 -17.94 -14.13 -0.97
CA TRP A 57 -19.30 -14.27 -0.41
C TRP A 57 -20.10 -15.41 -1.04
N THR A 58 -19.92 -15.64 -2.33
CA THR A 58 -20.64 -16.70 -3.06
C THR A 58 -19.97 -18.07 -2.98
N GLY A 59 -18.77 -18.15 -2.39
CA GLY A 59 -17.97 -19.39 -2.39
C GLY A 59 -17.35 -19.71 -3.76
N THR A 60 -17.37 -18.78 -4.71
CA THR A 60 -16.76 -18.97 -6.03
C THR A 60 -15.24 -18.98 -5.89
N THR A 61 -14.58 -19.95 -6.54
CA THR A 61 -13.12 -20.07 -6.47
C THR A 61 -12.41 -18.86 -7.08
N ILE A 62 -11.52 -18.25 -6.32
CA ILE A 62 -10.61 -17.19 -6.79
C ILE A 62 -9.52 -17.85 -7.65
N SER A 63 -9.67 -17.73 -8.96
CA SER A 63 -8.70 -18.21 -9.96
C SER A 63 -8.56 -17.17 -11.07
N VAL A 64 -7.45 -17.19 -11.81
CA VAL A 64 -7.25 -16.28 -12.94
C VAL A 64 -8.35 -16.41 -13.97
N THR A 65 -8.81 -17.64 -14.25
CA THR A 65 -9.88 -17.91 -15.20
C THR A 65 -11.20 -17.26 -14.79
N ASN A 66 -11.62 -17.47 -13.54
CA ASN A 66 -12.87 -16.90 -13.03
C ASN A 66 -12.81 -15.36 -12.97
N LEU A 67 -11.67 -14.80 -12.55
CA LEU A 67 -11.44 -13.37 -12.56
C LEU A 67 -11.46 -12.80 -13.98
N ALA A 68 -10.82 -13.47 -14.96
CA ALA A 68 -10.82 -13.05 -16.36
C ALA A 68 -12.25 -13.09 -16.96
N ILE A 69 -13.02 -14.13 -16.66
CA ILE A 69 -14.42 -14.23 -17.10
C ILE A 69 -15.24 -13.06 -16.53
N ALA A 70 -15.14 -12.79 -15.24
CA ALA A 70 -15.88 -11.70 -14.60
C ALA A 70 -15.51 -10.33 -15.20
N LEU A 71 -14.22 -10.05 -15.35
CA LEU A 71 -13.74 -8.81 -15.98
C LEU A 71 -14.16 -8.73 -17.47
N GLY A 72 -14.14 -9.87 -18.17
CA GLY A 72 -14.61 -9.96 -19.57
C GLY A 72 -16.10 -9.68 -19.74
N VAL A 73 -16.94 -10.20 -18.85
CA VAL A 73 -18.39 -9.93 -18.84
C VAL A 73 -18.66 -8.43 -18.66
N VAL A 74 -17.95 -7.78 -17.72
CA VAL A 74 -18.08 -6.33 -17.51
C VAL A 74 -17.61 -5.55 -18.74
N ALA A 75 -16.49 -5.96 -19.36
CA ALA A 75 -15.99 -5.33 -20.58
C ALA A 75 -17.00 -5.45 -21.74
N LEU A 76 -17.60 -6.63 -21.91
CA LEU A 76 -18.64 -6.86 -22.94
C LEU A 76 -19.89 -6.03 -22.67
N ALA A 77 -20.38 -5.98 -21.43
CA ALA A 77 -21.52 -5.13 -21.07
C ALA A 77 -21.26 -3.65 -21.39
N GLY A 78 -20.05 -3.16 -21.16
CA GLY A 78 -19.65 -1.80 -21.54
C GLY A 78 -19.58 -1.57 -23.06
N ARG A 79 -19.31 -2.62 -23.85
CA ARG A 79 -19.25 -2.55 -25.33
C ARG A 79 -20.64 -2.41 -25.97
N VAL A 80 -21.64 -3.04 -25.38
CA VAL A 80 -23.03 -3.02 -25.90
C VAL A 80 -23.70 -1.67 -25.62
N ALA A 81 -23.16 -0.83 -24.76
CA ALA A 81 -23.69 0.49 -24.52
C ALA A 81 -23.72 1.36 -25.80
N PRO A 82 -24.83 2.06 -26.12
CA PRO A 82 -25.02 2.74 -27.40
C PRO A 82 -23.91 3.77 -27.67
N MET A 83 -23.26 3.64 -28.82
CA MET A 83 -22.23 4.55 -29.28
C MET A 83 -22.85 5.88 -29.71
N ARG A 84 -22.72 6.93 -28.91
CA ARG A 84 -22.87 8.31 -29.35
C ARG A 84 -21.59 9.08 -29.09
N GLY A 85 -20.77 9.23 -30.15
CA GLY A 85 -19.51 9.95 -30.12
C GLY A 85 -18.36 9.11 -29.54
N LEU A 86 -17.42 8.64 -30.39
CA LEU A 86 -16.18 8.04 -29.97
C LEU A 86 -15.35 9.07 -29.20
N PRO A 87 -14.83 8.74 -28.01
CA PRO A 87 -13.78 9.56 -27.40
C PRO A 87 -12.54 9.55 -28.32
N PRO A 88 -11.76 10.62 -28.36
CA PRO A 88 -10.55 10.68 -29.16
C PRO A 88 -9.59 9.54 -28.81
N PRO A 89 -8.83 9.02 -29.80
CA PRO A 89 -8.00 7.84 -29.62
C PRO A 89 -6.89 8.04 -28.59
N LEU A 90 -6.24 6.93 -28.22
CA LEU A 90 -5.09 6.83 -27.26
C LEU A 90 -4.04 7.94 -27.45
N ALA A 91 -3.83 8.40 -28.68
CA ALA A 91 -2.94 9.50 -29.04
C ALA A 91 -3.18 10.79 -28.23
N SER A 92 -4.42 11.06 -27.79
CA SER A 92 -4.74 12.27 -27.02
C SER A 92 -4.25 12.21 -25.56
N SER A 93 -3.99 11.01 -25.01
CA SER A 93 -3.45 10.87 -23.66
C SER A 93 -1.93 10.89 -23.62
N LEU A 94 -1.30 10.38 -24.69
CA LEU A 94 0.15 10.51 -24.87
C LEU A 94 0.56 11.93 -25.33
N SER A 95 -0.35 12.68 -25.94
CA SER A 95 -0.14 14.10 -26.25
C SER A 95 0.02 14.99 -25.01
N CYS A 96 -0.37 14.50 -23.83
CA CYS A 96 -0.08 15.16 -22.56
C CYS A 96 1.42 15.46 -22.38
N PHE A 97 2.29 14.68 -23.02
CA PHE A 97 3.75 14.86 -22.95
C PHE A 97 4.34 15.58 -24.16
N SER A 98 3.53 15.96 -25.16
CA SER A 98 4.01 16.55 -26.42
C SER A 98 4.65 17.94 -26.24
N GLY A 99 4.30 18.65 -25.20
CA GLY A 99 4.85 19.99 -24.94
C GLY A 99 6.03 20.05 -23.97
N MET A 100 6.63 18.91 -23.57
CA MET A 100 7.75 18.83 -22.62
C MET A 100 9.12 18.85 -23.33
N GLU A 101 9.27 19.47 -24.49
CA GLU A 101 10.46 19.34 -25.35
C GLU A 101 11.78 19.57 -24.63
N ALA A 102 11.88 20.63 -23.84
CA ALA A 102 13.10 20.94 -23.10
C ALA A 102 13.41 19.97 -21.95
N TRP A 103 12.38 19.34 -21.35
CA TRP A 103 12.53 18.42 -20.21
C TRP A 103 12.35 16.95 -20.56
N ARG A 104 12.04 16.63 -21.82
CA ARG A 104 11.88 15.24 -22.28
C ARG A 104 13.05 14.34 -21.88
N PRO A 105 14.32 14.74 -22.06
CA PRO A 105 15.43 13.86 -21.69
C PRO A 105 15.47 13.53 -20.21
N LEU A 106 15.22 14.51 -19.33
CA LEU A 106 15.21 14.29 -17.89
C LEU A 106 14.01 13.45 -17.44
N TYR A 107 12.83 13.68 -18.02
CA TYR A 107 11.67 12.89 -17.71
C TYR A 107 11.78 11.45 -18.23
N LEU A 108 12.43 11.24 -19.38
CA LEU A 108 12.80 9.91 -19.88
C LEU A 108 13.83 9.26 -18.96
N ALA A 109 14.85 9.99 -18.49
CA ALA A 109 15.82 9.47 -17.52
C ALA A 109 15.13 9.05 -16.21
N PHE A 110 14.18 9.85 -15.71
CA PHE A 110 13.36 9.48 -14.57
C PHE A 110 12.64 8.16 -14.80
N TRP A 111 11.93 8.00 -15.91
CA TRP A 111 11.20 6.75 -16.23
C TRP A 111 12.14 5.57 -16.46
N THR A 112 13.32 5.79 -17.04
CA THR A 112 14.34 4.75 -17.18
C THR A 112 14.77 4.23 -15.80
N ILE A 113 15.00 5.13 -14.84
CA ILE A 113 15.33 4.77 -13.45
C ILE A 113 14.17 4.05 -12.78
N VAL A 114 12.93 4.53 -12.97
CA VAL A 114 11.73 3.88 -12.43
C VAL A 114 11.60 2.46 -12.97
N VAL A 115 11.71 2.27 -14.29
CA VAL A 115 11.64 0.93 -14.90
C VAL A 115 12.77 0.04 -14.40
N TYR A 116 14.00 0.55 -14.36
CA TYR A 116 15.13 -0.18 -13.80
C TYR A 116 14.86 -0.66 -12.37
N ARG A 117 14.37 0.23 -11.50
CA ARG A 117 14.03 -0.11 -10.13
C ARG A 117 12.90 -1.15 -10.05
N LEU A 118 11.85 -1.00 -10.85
CA LEU A 118 10.72 -1.94 -10.88
C LEU A 118 11.15 -3.35 -11.33
N VAL A 119 12.18 -3.45 -12.17
CA VAL A 119 12.73 -4.73 -12.62
C VAL A 119 13.68 -5.33 -11.59
N THR A 120 14.54 -4.52 -10.98
CA THR A 120 15.59 -5.00 -10.07
C THR A 120 15.13 -5.13 -8.63
N GLN A 121 14.16 -4.32 -8.20
CA GLN A 121 13.65 -4.26 -6.83
C GLN A 121 12.10 -4.25 -6.80
N PRO A 122 11.43 -5.23 -7.42
CA PRO A 122 9.99 -5.30 -7.34
C PRO A 122 9.58 -5.48 -5.88
N LEU A 123 8.54 -4.77 -5.44
CA LEU A 123 7.99 -4.89 -4.09
C LEU A 123 9.04 -4.62 -2.98
N SER A 124 9.76 -3.52 -3.09
CA SER A 124 10.84 -3.16 -2.15
C SER A 124 10.37 -2.68 -0.76
N GLY A 125 9.08 -2.54 -0.54
CA GLY A 125 8.53 -2.18 0.77
C GLY A 125 8.64 -3.34 1.77
N PRO A 126 9.09 -3.10 3.02
CA PRO A 126 9.29 -4.18 3.99
C PRO A 126 8.01 -4.98 4.27
N ASP A 127 6.86 -4.31 4.36
CA ASP A 127 5.58 -4.97 4.64
C ASP A 127 5.01 -5.75 3.45
N VAL A 128 5.49 -5.51 2.22
CA VAL A 128 4.86 -6.06 1.02
C VAL A 128 4.97 -7.56 0.96
N SER A 129 6.13 -8.09 1.31
CA SER A 129 6.43 -9.52 1.20
C SER A 129 5.53 -10.38 2.09
N PHE A 130 5.26 -9.94 3.31
CA PHE A 130 4.49 -10.71 4.29
C PHE A 130 3.01 -10.32 4.39
N ARG A 131 2.60 -9.18 3.80
CA ARG A 131 1.20 -8.74 3.78
C ARG A 131 0.58 -8.94 2.40
N TRP A 132 0.68 -7.94 1.52
CA TRP A 132 -0.08 -7.91 0.26
C TRP A 132 0.33 -8.99 -0.73
N SER A 133 1.64 -9.22 -0.91
CA SER A 133 2.14 -10.27 -1.81
C SER A 133 1.80 -11.65 -1.26
N TYR A 134 2.06 -11.88 0.03
CA TYR A 134 1.75 -13.15 0.69
C TYR A 134 0.24 -13.43 0.70
N LEU A 135 -0.60 -12.44 1.03
CA LEU A 135 -2.05 -12.60 0.98
C LEU A 135 -2.53 -12.97 -0.43
N ALA A 136 -1.97 -12.34 -1.47
CA ALA A 136 -2.28 -12.67 -2.87
C ALA A 136 -1.92 -14.11 -3.23
N GLU A 137 -0.77 -14.59 -2.76
CA GLU A 137 -0.33 -15.98 -2.95
C GLU A 137 -1.28 -16.96 -2.25
N GLN A 138 -1.69 -16.65 -1.01
CA GLN A 138 -2.61 -17.50 -0.25
C GLN A 138 -4.03 -17.50 -0.87
N MET A 139 -4.50 -16.34 -1.36
CA MET A 139 -5.78 -16.26 -2.09
C MET A 139 -5.82 -17.22 -3.29
N LEU A 140 -4.75 -17.27 -4.07
CA LEU A 140 -4.66 -18.18 -5.22
C LEU A 140 -4.46 -19.64 -4.79
N LYS A 141 -3.63 -19.89 -3.77
CA LYS A 141 -3.35 -21.23 -3.25
C LYS A 141 -4.61 -21.91 -2.74
N PHE A 142 -5.45 -21.18 -1.99
CA PHE A 142 -6.67 -21.70 -1.39
C PHE A 142 -7.94 -21.44 -2.24
N GLY A 143 -7.81 -20.66 -3.31
CA GLY A 143 -8.93 -20.26 -4.15
C GLY A 143 -10.01 -19.45 -3.40
N SER A 144 -9.67 -18.87 -2.26
CA SER A 144 -10.63 -18.25 -1.34
C SER A 144 -9.96 -17.19 -0.46
N LEU A 145 -10.76 -16.28 0.09
CA LEU A 145 -10.36 -15.31 1.11
C LEU A 145 -11.03 -15.58 2.48
N ASN A 146 -11.59 -16.78 2.69
CA ASN A 146 -12.36 -17.09 3.90
C ASN A 146 -11.51 -17.18 5.18
N PHE A 147 -10.20 -17.40 5.04
CA PHE A 147 -9.23 -17.39 6.14
C PHE A 147 -8.83 -15.97 6.60
N TYR A 148 -9.30 -14.92 5.92
CA TYR A 148 -8.89 -13.54 6.18
C TYR A 148 -10.10 -12.63 6.49
N PRO A 149 -10.09 -11.87 7.59
CA PRO A 149 -9.09 -11.83 8.65
C PRO A 149 -9.03 -13.17 9.44
N PRO A 150 -7.85 -13.58 9.93
CA PRO A 150 -7.70 -14.85 10.65
C PRO A 150 -8.37 -14.79 12.03
N ARG A 151 -9.07 -15.87 12.38
CA ARG A 151 -9.85 -16.00 13.64
C ARG A 151 -9.54 -17.28 14.39
N SER A 152 -9.19 -18.32 13.67
CA SER A 152 -8.89 -19.65 14.20
C SER A 152 -7.42 -20.00 14.00
N GLY A 153 -6.92 -20.98 14.74
CA GLY A 153 -5.57 -21.50 14.52
C GLY A 153 -5.32 -21.93 13.08
N SER A 154 -6.33 -22.54 12.42
CA SER A 154 -6.23 -22.91 11.00
C SER A 154 -6.17 -21.72 10.06
N ASP A 155 -6.77 -20.57 10.40
CA ASP A 155 -6.64 -19.36 9.59
C ASP A 155 -5.22 -18.80 9.75
N PHE A 156 -4.67 -18.79 10.97
CA PHE A 156 -3.32 -18.33 11.25
C PHE A 156 -2.23 -19.18 10.59
N THR A 157 -2.49 -20.41 10.20
CA THR A 157 -1.56 -21.19 9.37
C THR A 157 -1.52 -20.71 7.92
N ARG A 158 -2.53 -19.95 7.49
CA ARG A 158 -2.66 -19.41 6.13
C ARG A 158 -2.27 -17.94 6.05
N TYR A 159 -2.54 -17.18 7.10
CA TYR A 159 -2.17 -15.79 7.19
C TYR A 159 -1.79 -15.42 8.62
N LEU A 160 -0.57 -14.93 8.80
CA LEU A 160 0.06 -14.81 10.11
C LEU A 160 -0.47 -13.66 10.98
N TRP A 161 -0.89 -12.53 10.36
CA TRP A 161 -1.19 -11.30 11.07
C TRP A 161 -2.66 -11.21 11.49
N ALA A 162 -2.91 -10.83 12.76
CA ALA A 162 -4.26 -10.56 13.26
C ALA A 162 -4.74 -9.18 12.79
N GLU A 163 -4.88 -8.99 11.49
CA GLU A 163 -5.27 -7.73 10.86
C GLU A 163 -6.36 -7.92 9.80
N SER A 164 -6.99 -6.83 9.39
CA SER A 164 -8.06 -6.82 8.40
C SER A 164 -7.89 -5.74 7.34
N ILE A 165 -6.66 -5.46 6.93
CA ILE A 165 -6.40 -4.49 5.86
C ILE A 165 -7.18 -4.91 4.61
N PRO A 166 -7.94 -3.99 3.97
CA PRO A 166 -8.70 -4.32 2.78
C PRO A 166 -7.82 -4.93 1.68
N PRO A 167 -8.23 -6.03 1.03
CA PRO A 167 -7.37 -6.79 0.13
C PRO A 167 -7.26 -6.22 -1.30
N GLY A 168 -7.46 -4.92 -1.51
CA GLY A 168 -7.42 -4.32 -2.84
C GLY A 168 -6.08 -4.51 -3.55
N ILE A 169 -4.97 -4.23 -2.87
CA ILE A 169 -3.62 -4.44 -3.42
C ILE A 169 -3.32 -5.93 -3.59
N ALA A 170 -3.70 -6.75 -2.61
CA ALA A 170 -3.54 -8.20 -2.72
C ALA A 170 -4.36 -8.78 -3.90
N SER A 171 -5.54 -8.23 -4.20
CA SER A 171 -6.34 -8.63 -5.37
C SER A 171 -5.62 -8.32 -6.69
N LEU A 172 -4.96 -7.15 -6.80
CA LEU A 172 -4.15 -6.80 -7.96
C LEU A 172 -2.97 -7.75 -8.13
N TYR A 173 -2.28 -8.09 -7.03
CA TYR A 173 -1.16 -9.02 -7.07
C TYR A 173 -1.60 -10.45 -7.35
N ALA A 174 -2.75 -10.88 -6.84
CA ALA A 174 -3.35 -12.17 -7.19
C ALA A 174 -3.66 -12.26 -8.69
N TRP A 175 -4.18 -11.18 -9.30
CA TRP A 175 -4.35 -11.10 -10.74
C TRP A 175 -3.02 -11.25 -11.48
N ALA A 176 -1.95 -10.54 -11.04
CA ALA A 176 -0.63 -10.61 -11.66
C ALA A 176 -0.02 -12.01 -11.58
N TYR A 177 -0.02 -12.62 -10.40
CA TYR A 177 0.50 -13.97 -10.18
C TYR A 177 -0.31 -15.03 -10.91
N GLY A 178 -1.63 -14.87 -10.96
CA GLY A 178 -2.52 -15.75 -11.70
C GLY A 178 -2.27 -15.70 -13.20
N CYS A 179 -2.12 -14.50 -13.80
CA CYS A 179 -1.77 -14.35 -15.21
C CYS A 179 -0.39 -14.92 -15.52
N ALA A 180 0.57 -14.71 -14.62
CA ALA A 180 1.93 -15.19 -14.77
C ALA A 180 2.05 -16.72 -14.61
N GLY A 181 1.15 -17.36 -13.85
CA GLY A 181 1.33 -18.73 -13.38
C GLY A 181 2.56 -18.87 -12.48
N SER A 182 3.01 -17.78 -11.85
CA SER A 182 4.24 -17.69 -11.07
C SER A 182 4.09 -16.64 -9.97
N LYS A 183 4.67 -16.90 -8.80
CA LYS A 183 4.71 -15.98 -7.65
C LYS A 183 5.90 -15.01 -7.69
N LEU A 184 6.59 -14.90 -8.82
CA LEU A 184 7.72 -14.01 -8.97
C LEU A 184 7.26 -12.55 -8.87
N ALA A 185 7.80 -11.82 -7.90
CA ALA A 185 7.44 -10.43 -7.60
C ALA A 185 7.55 -9.49 -8.82
N LEU A 186 8.42 -9.81 -9.79
CA LEU A 186 8.58 -9.05 -11.03
C LEU A 186 7.26 -8.85 -11.79
N TRP A 187 6.32 -9.80 -11.70
CA TRP A 187 5.03 -9.69 -12.37
C TRP A 187 4.10 -8.63 -11.76
N THR A 188 4.41 -8.12 -10.58
CA THR A 188 3.67 -7.00 -9.98
C THR A 188 4.16 -5.63 -10.46
N SER A 189 5.36 -5.57 -11.05
CA SER A 189 5.97 -4.32 -11.54
C SER A 189 5.10 -3.52 -12.51
N PRO A 190 4.36 -4.15 -13.46
CA PRO A 190 3.43 -3.41 -14.30
C PRO A 190 2.32 -2.70 -13.53
N ILE A 191 1.83 -3.28 -12.43
CA ILE A 191 0.81 -2.66 -11.58
C ILE A 191 1.36 -1.40 -10.93
N VAL A 192 2.54 -1.49 -10.32
CA VAL A 192 3.20 -0.36 -9.64
C VAL A 192 3.58 0.73 -10.65
N GLY A 193 4.09 0.34 -11.81
CA GLY A 193 4.39 1.27 -12.91
C GLY A 193 3.14 1.99 -13.43
N LEU A 194 2.03 1.27 -13.61
CA LEU A 194 0.75 1.85 -13.99
C LEU A 194 0.17 2.78 -12.91
N GLN A 195 0.34 2.47 -11.62
CA GLN A 195 -0.05 3.39 -10.54
C GLN A 195 0.67 4.73 -10.66
N LEU A 196 2.00 4.72 -10.82
CA LEU A 196 2.78 5.96 -10.94
C LEU A 196 2.45 6.73 -12.21
N LEU A 197 2.35 6.03 -13.35
CA LEU A 197 2.00 6.67 -14.63
C LEU A 197 0.60 7.29 -14.59
N SER A 198 -0.35 6.57 -14.03
CA SER A 198 -1.73 7.04 -13.84
C SER A 198 -1.79 8.23 -12.88
N LEU A 199 -0.99 8.23 -11.82
CA LEU A 199 -0.90 9.36 -10.90
C LEU A 199 -0.35 10.60 -11.60
N HIS A 200 0.71 10.48 -12.41
CA HIS A 200 1.24 11.58 -13.21
C HIS A 200 0.20 12.09 -14.23
N GLU A 201 -0.59 11.20 -14.86
CA GLU A 201 -1.68 11.62 -15.75
C GLU A 201 -2.74 12.44 -15.00
N LEU A 202 -3.18 12.02 -13.81
CA LEU A 202 -4.16 12.77 -13.03
C LEU A 202 -3.62 14.11 -12.54
N ILE A 203 -2.37 14.16 -12.10
CA ILE A 203 -1.68 15.41 -11.74
C ILE A 203 -1.66 16.37 -12.94
N TRP A 204 -1.32 15.86 -14.13
CA TRP A 204 -1.35 16.62 -15.37
C TRP A 204 -2.75 17.18 -15.65
N ARG A 205 -3.76 16.30 -15.69
CA ARG A 205 -5.15 16.70 -16.02
C ARG A 205 -5.71 17.71 -15.02
N LEU A 206 -5.43 17.52 -13.75
CA LEU A 206 -5.89 18.42 -12.70
C LEU A 206 -5.19 19.78 -12.79
N ALA A 207 -3.87 19.82 -12.96
CA ALA A 207 -3.12 21.05 -13.11
C ALA A 207 -3.42 21.77 -14.42
N GLN A 208 -3.65 21.04 -15.52
CA GLN A 208 -4.08 21.59 -16.80
C GLN A 208 -5.44 22.30 -16.68
N ARG A 209 -6.36 21.70 -15.93
CA ARG A 209 -7.66 22.32 -15.64
C ARG A 209 -7.53 23.62 -14.84
N TRP A 210 -6.58 23.68 -13.90
CA TRP A 210 -6.39 24.86 -13.06
C TRP A 210 -5.70 26.01 -13.80
N GLY A 211 -4.65 25.73 -14.54
CA GLY A 211 -3.77 26.75 -15.08
C GLY A 211 -3.19 26.47 -16.48
N GLY A 212 -3.83 25.55 -17.22
CA GLY A 212 -3.39 25.22 -18.57
C GLY A 212 -2.14 24.35 -18.64
N GLU A 213 -1.57 24.25 -19.82
CA GLU A 213 -0.52 23.29 -20.14
C GLU A 213 0.78 23.55 -19.38
N LEU A 214 1.16 24.81 -19.19
CA LEU A 214 2.38 25.17 -18.45
C LEU A 214 2.30 24.74 -16.99
N ALA A 215 1.13 24.95 -16.34
CA ALA A 215 0.89 24.48 -14.98
C ALA A 215 0.96 22.96 -14.90
N ALA A 216 0.39 22.24 -15.88
CA ALA A 216 0.41 20.80 -15.96
C ALA A 216 1.84 20.25 -16.06
N ARG A 217 2.66 20.80 -16.95
CA ARG A 217 4.08 20.45 -17.11
C ARG A 217 4.86 20.60 -15.82
N ARG A 218 4.75 21.76 -15.18
CA ARG A 218 5.44 22.05 -13.91
C ARG A 218 4.98 21.09 -12.80
N ALA A 219 3.67 20.83 -12.70
CA ALA A 219 3.12 19.95 -11.70
C ALA A 219 3.66 18.50 -11.81
N VAL A 220 3.71 17.95 -13.02
CA VAL A 220 4.24 16.59 -13.25
C VAL A 220 5.74 16.52 -12.97
N LEU A 221 6.51 17.53 -13.38
CA LEU A 221 7.93 17.57 -13.10
C LEU A 221 8.23 17.71 -11.61
N LEU A 222 7.45 18.52 -10.89
CA LEU A 222 7.55 18.66 -9.44
C LEU A 222 7.12 17.36 -8.72
N ALA A 223 6.13 16.66 -9.23
CA ALA A 223 5.75 15.34 -8.72
C ALA A 223 6.87 14.32 -8.91
N ALA A 224 7.49 14.27 -10.10
CA ALA A 224 8.65 13.42 -10.38
C ALA A 224 9.88 13.81 -9.55
N ALA A 225 10.05 15.11 -9.27
CA ALA A 225 11.10 15.65 -8.40
C ALA A 225 10.78 15.55 -6.90
N CYS A 226 9.73 14.81 -6.50
CA CYS A 226 9.38 14.56 -5.11
C CYS A 226 9.70 13.09 -4.76
N PRO A 227 10.90 12.78 -4.22
CA PRO A 227 11.30 11.42 -3.91
C PRO A 227 10.34 10.69 -2.97
N LEU A 228 9.77 11.36 -1.96
CA LEU A 228 8.79 10.74 -1.06
C LEU A 228 7.51 10.29 -1.78
N LEU A 229 7.01 11.07 -2.75
CA LEU A 229 5.86 10.66 -3.54
C LEU A 229 6.18 9.45 -4.41
N THR A 230 7.28 9.52 -5.16
CA THR A 230 7.73 8.44 -6.05
C THR A 230 8.02 7.17 -5.25
N TRP A 231 8.74 7.29 -4.12
CA TRP A 231 9.03 6.18 -3.23
C TRP A 231 7.76 5.55 -2.66
N ALA A 232 6.79 6.35 -2.18
CA ALA A 232 5.54 5.85 -1.63
C ALA A 232 4.73 5.01 -2.63
N VAL A 233 4.90 5.23 -3.93
CA VAL A 233 4.30 4.41 -4.99
C VAL A 233 5.17 3.18 -5.28
N LEU A 234 6.49 3.37 -5.48
CA LEU A 234 7.39 2.32 -5.97
C LEU A 234 7.65 1.21 -4.95
N ILE A 235 7.40 1.43 -3.67
CA ILE A 235 7.50 0.36 -2.66
C ILE A 235 6.44 -0.74 -2.86
N GLY A 236 5.43 -0.53 -3.70
CA GLY A 236 4.42 -1.54 -4.02
C GLY A 236 3.41 -1.79 -2.90
N GLN A 237 3.15 -0.79 -2.06
CA GLN A 237 2.14 -0.85 -1.00
C GLN A 237 0.85 -0.12 -1.41
N GLU A 238 -0.05 0.03 -0.47
CA GLU A 238 -1.36 0.69 -0.64
C GLU A 238 -1.25 2.18 -0.95
N THR A 239 -0.16 2.83 -0.55
CA THR A 239 -0.01 4.30 -0.61
C THR A 239 -0.08 4.87 -2.02
N GLY A 240 0.44 4.13 -3.01
CA GLY A 240 0.32 4.52 -4.42
C GLY A 240 -1.12 4.55 -4.92
N MET A 241 -1.88 3.50 -4.60
CA MET A 241 -3.30 3.43 -4.99
C MET A 241 -4.13 4.46 -4.22
N THR A 242 -3.84 4.70 -2.95
CA THR A 242 -4.51 5.74 -2.15
C THR A 242 -4.28 7.12 -2.77
N ALA A 243 -3.03 7.47 -3.12
CA ALA A 243 -2.71 8.73 -3.78
C ALA A 243 -3.46 8.91 -5.10
N LEU A 244 -3.41 7.88 -5.95
CA LEU A 244 -4.10 7.85 -7.25
C LEU A 244 -5.61 8.04 -7.08
N SER A 245 -6.21 7.33 -6.12
CA SER A 245 -7.65 7.38 -5.85
C SER A 245 -8.09 8.76 -5.36
N VAL A 246 -7.36 9.35 -4.41
CA VAL A 246 -7.69 10.67 -3.85
C VAL A 246 -7.56 11.78 -4.90
N VAL A 247 -6.50 11.78 -5.70
CA VAL A 247 -6.37 12.73 -6.82
C VAL A 247 -7.50 12.52 -7.85
N GLY A 248 -7.88 11.27 -8.10
CA GLY A 248 -9.03 10.89 -8.95
C GLY A 248 -10.35 11.45 -8.42
N ILE A 249 -10.60 11.36 -7.11
CA ILE A 249 -11.80 11.95 -6.47
C ILE A 249 -11.83 13.46 -6.71
N VAL A 250 -10.73 14.17 -6.42
CA VAL A 250 -10.65 15.63 -6.60
C VAL A 250 -10.88 16.01 -8.05
N TRP A 251 -10.26 15.29 -8.99
CA TRP A 251 -10.45 15.51 -10.43
C TRP A 251 -11.90 15.32 -10.87
N CYS A 252 -12.55 14.25 -10.42
CA CYS A 252 -13.95 13.97 -10.75
C CYS A 252 -14.92 15.02 -10.17
N LEU A 253 -14.74 15.41 -8.90
CA LEU A 253 -15.58 16.43 -8.26
C LEU A 253 -15.51 17.78 -8.98
N GLN A 254 -14.33 18.13 -9.51
CA GLN A 254 -14.17 19.37 -10.27
C GLN A 254 -14.82 19.30 -11.66
N ASN A 255 -14.81 18.11 -12.30
CA ASN A 255 -15.45 17.91 -13.59
C ASN A 255 -16.96 17.71 -13.50
N ALA A 256 -17.52 17.45 -12.32
CA ALA A 256 -18.95 17.18 -12.13
C ALA A 256 -19.88 18.36 -12.46
N ARG A 257 -19.34 19.56 -12.61
CA ARG A 257 -20.10 20.76 -13.09
C ARG A 257 -20.24 20.84 -14.60
N GLU A 258 -19.49 20.01 -15.34
CA GLU A 258 -19.53 19.97 -16.80
C GLU A 258 -20.60 19.04 -17.34
N ARG A 259 -20.63 18.88 -18.69
CA ARG A 259 -21.47 17.87 -19.33
C ARG A 259 -21.19 16.49 -18.69
N ASN A 260 -22.25 15.70 -18.53
CA ASN A 260 -22.19 14.36 -17.92
C ASN A 260 -21.82 14.36 -16.42
N GLY A 261 -22.17 15.38 -15.65
CA GLY A 261 -21.86 15.49 -14.22
C GLY A 261 -22.24 14.25 -13.39
N ARG A 262 -23.33 13.53 -13.73
CA ARG A 262 -23.68 12.24 -13.10
C ARG A 262 -22.60 11.18 -13.32
N SER A 263 -22.11 11.04 -14.54
CA SER A 263 -21.05 10.06 -14.88
C SER A 263 -19.75 10.37 -14.14
N TRP A 264 -19.40 11.65 -14.01
CA TRP A 264 -18.27 12.08 -13.21
C TRP A 264 -18.42 11.73 -11.72
N MET A 265 -19.65 11.84 -11.19
CA MET A 265 -19.92 11.49 -9.79
C MET A 265 -19.92 9.98 -9.56
N ILE A 266 -20.36 9.18 -10.54
CA ILE A 266 -20.19 7.71 -10.50
C ILE A 266 -18.71 7.36 -10.48
N LEU A 267 -17.90 7.99 -11.36
CA LEU A 267 -16.46 7.78 -11.36
C LEU A 267 -15.80 8.21 -10.04
N ALA A 268 -16.23 9.34 -9.44
CA ALA A 268 -15.79 9.74 -8.11
C ALA A 268 -16.09 8.67 -7.05
N GLY A 269 -17.29 8.06 -7.13
CA GLY A 269 -17.69 6.94 -6.27
C GLY A 269 -16.78 5.72 -6.44
N ILE A 270 -16.43 5.38 -7.68
CA ILE A 270 -15.49 4.28 -7.96
C ILE A 270 -14.08 4.61 -7.41
N CYS A 271 -13.61 5.85 -7.53
CA CYS A 271 -12.36 6.29 -6.91
C CYS A 271 -12.42 6.16 -5.37
N CYS A 272 -13.57 6.45 -4.73
CA CYS A 272 -13.78 6.23 -3.30
C CYS A 272 -13.67 4.74 -2.94
N VAL A 273 -14.25 3.85 -3.75
CA VAL A 273 -14.13 2.39 -3.56
C VAL A 273 -12.68 1.94 -3.69
N ALA A 274 -11.95 2.45 -4.68
CA ALA A 274 -10.53 2.17 -4.84
C ALA A 274 -9.71 2.65 -3.62
N ALA A 275 -10.00 3.85 -3.06
CA ALA A 275 -9.38 4.31 -1.82
C ALA A 275 -9.75 3.42 -0.63
N ALA A 276 -11.01 3.01 -0.49
CA ALA A 276 -11.49 2.14 0.58
C ALA A 276 -10.92 0.72 0.50
N SER A 277 -10.48 0.29 -0.68
CA SER A 277 -9.85 -1.02 -0.88
C SER A 277 -8.40 -1.09 -0.39
N THR A 278 -7.82 0.04 0.05
CA THR A 278 -6.38 0.15 0.39
C THR A 278 -6.11 0.09 1.88
N ARG A 279 -6.92 0.76 2.69
CA ARG A 279 -6.75 0.87 4.14
C ARG A 279 -8.09 0.96 4.87
N GLU A 280 -8.09 0.63 6.15
CA GLU A 280 -9.26 0.65 7.03
C GLU A 280 -9.89 2.04 7.13
N TYR A 281 -9.09 3.09 7.07
CA TYR A 281 -9.58 4.49 7.04
C TYR A 281 -10.06 4.95 5.65
N GLY A 282 -9.88 4.14 4.62
CA GLY A 282 -10.25 4.49 3.24
C GLY A 282 -11.69 4.95 3.04
N PRO A 283 -12.70 4.39 3.72
CA PRO A 283 -14.09 4.86 3.63
C PRO A 283 -14.30 6.33 4.00
N ILE A 284 -13.40 6.93 4.79
CA ILE A 284 -13.49 8.35 5.17
C ILE A 284 -13.41 9.27 3.95
N PHE A 285 -12.65 8.87 2.92
CA PHE A 285 -12.56 9.62 1.67
C PHE A 285 -13.90 9.68 0.94
N ALA A 286 -14.73 8.64 1.05
CA ALA A 286 -16.09 8.63 0.49
C ALA A 286 -16.99 9.63 1.21
N VAL A 287 -16.96 9.66 2.54
CA VAL A 287 -17.73 10.62 3.35
C VAL A 287 -17.33 12.04 3.00
N VAL A 288 -16.02 12.33 2.97
CA VAL A 288 -15.51 13.68 2.65
C VAL A 288 -15.83 14.07 1.20
N ALA A 289 -15.78 13.14 0.25
CA ALA A 289 -16.18 13.40 -1.14
C ALA A 289 -17.67 13.82 -1.25
N ILE A 290 -18.56 13.14 -0.51
CA ILE A 290 -19.99 13.47 -0.46
C ILE A 290 -20.19 14.85 0.17
N VAL A 291 -19.53 15.13 1.29
CA VAL A 291 -19.59 16.45 1.94
C VAL A 291 -19.08 17.53 0.99
N CYS A 292 -17.97 17.31 0.30
CA CYS A 292 -17.46 18.25 -0.70
C CYS A 292 -18.48 18.48 -1.85
N ALA A 293 -19.14 17.43 -2.32
CA ALA A 293 -20.18 17.57 -3.36
C ALA A 293 -21.35 18.46 -2.91
N LEU A 294 -21.77 18.32 -1.66
CA LEU A 294 -22.83 19.15 -1.05
C LEU A 294 -22.36 20.60 -0.84
N VAL A 295 -21.15 20.81 -0.29
CA VAL A 295 -20.57 22.14 -0.08
C VAL A 295 -20.35 22.89 -1.40
N LEU A 296 -19.97 22.16 -2.46
CA LEU A 296 -19.85 22.70 -3.81
C LEU A 296 -21.22 23.03 -4.44
N ARG A 297 -22.31 22.73 -3.75
CA ARG A 297 -23.67 22.91 -4.24
C ARG A 297 -23.91 22.21 -5.58
N LEU A 298 -23.36 21.02 -5.75
CA LEU A 298 -23.69 20.18 -6.89
C LEU A 298 -25.16 19.74 -6.79
N PRO A 299 -25.86 19.51 -7.94
CA PRO A 299 -27.24 19.03 -7.91
C PRO A 299 -27.39 17.78 -7.03
N ALA A 300 -28.44 17.70 -6.21
CA ALA A 300 -28.65 16.58 -5.27
C ALA A 300 -28.60 15.20 -5.96
N ARG A 301 -29.10 15.11 -7.20
CA ARG A 301 -29.02 13.91 -8.05
C ARG A 301 -27.57 13.48 -8.33
N HIS A 302 -26.60 14.42 -8.39
CA HIS A 302 -25.20 14.14 -8.60
C HIS A 302 -24.57 13.60 -7.30
N ALA A 303 -24.82 14.26 -6.17
CA ALA A 303 -24.39 13.76 -4.86
C ALA A 303 -25.01 12.38 -4.55
N GLY A 304 -26.28 12.15 -4.95
CA GLY A 304 -26.92 10.84 -4.88
C GLY A 304 -26.21 9.77 -5.68
N CYS A 305 -25.80 10.04 -6.93
CA CYS A 305 -25.01 9.09 -7.73
C CYS A 305 -23.67 8.73 -7.07
N LEU A 306 -22.97 9.73 -6.49
CA LEU A 306 -21.75 9.48 -5.73
C LEU A 306 -22.04 8.57 -4.53
N ALA A 307 -23.00 8.93 -3.70
CA ALA A 307 -23.32 8.20 -2.48
C ALA A 307 -23.76 6.75 -2.75
N THR A 308 -24.58 6.53 -3.80
CA THR A 308 -25.07 5.19 -4.19
C THR A 308 -23.93 4.25 -4.58
N VAL A 309 -22.85 4.77 -5.16
CA VAL A 309 -21.67 3.95 -5.49
C VAL A 309 -20.69 3.91 -4.29
N ALA A 310 -20.35 5.08 -3.73
CA ALA A 310 -19.29 5.17 -2.74
C ALA A 310 -19.64 4.44 -1.43
N ILE A 311 -20.85 4.66 -0.87
CA ILE A 311 -21.19 4.15 0.47
C ILE A 311 -21.20 2.62 0.51
N PRO A 312 -22.06 1.91 -0.27
CA PRO A 312 -22.18 0.46 -0.12
C PRO A 312 -20.88 -0.28 -0.45
N PHE A 313 -20.18 0.14 -1.50
CA PHE A 313 -18.97 -0.56 -1.93
C PHE A 313 -17.73 -0.20 -1.11
N SER A 314 -17.63 1.01 -0.54
CA SER A 314 -16.56 1.35 0.41
C SER A 314 -16.76 0.68 1.77
N LEU A 315 -18.00 0.42 2.18
CA LEU A 315 -18.32 -0.25 3.44
C LEU A 315 -18.40 -1.78 3.31
N ALA A 316 -18.33 -2.35 2.11
CA ALA A 316 -18.44 -3.79 1.89
C ALA A 316 -17.39 -4.59 2.70
N TRP A 317 -16.14 -4.12 2.74
CA TRP A 317 -15.09 -4.76 3.51
C TRP A 317 -15.26 -4.59 5.03
N PRO A 318 -15.40 -3.39 5.59
CA PRO A 318 -15.68 -3.22 7.02
C PRO A 318 -16.92 -4.01 7.49
N ALA A 319 -17.98 -4.06 6.69
CA ALA A 319 -19.17 -4.84 7.01
C ALA A 319 -18.87 -6.35 7.09
N ARG A 320 -18.11 -6.87 6.13
CA ARG A 320 -17.66 -8.27 6.16
C ARG A 320 -16.80 -8.56 7.39
N VAL A 321 -15.83 -7.71 7.67
CA VAL A 321 -14.94 -7.86 8.83
C VAL A 321 -15.78 -7.83 10.12
N TRP A 322 -16.72 -6.91 10.24
CA TRP A 322 -17.62 -6.83 11.39
C TRP A 322 -18.45 -8.11 11.57
N MET A 323 -19.04 -8.63 10.50
CA MET A 323 -19.80 -9.90 10.57
C MET A 323 -18.93 -11.08 11.01
N LEU A 324 -17.65 -11.07 10.67
CA LEU A 324 -16.73 -12.16 11.00
C LEU A 324 -16.11 -12.06 12.38
N THR A 325 -15.82 -10.87 12.86
CA THR A 325 -14.99 -10.62 14.06
C THR A 325 -15.70 -9.82 15.15
N GLY A 326 -16.86 -9.22 14.85
CA GLY A 326 -17.52 -8.26 15.75
C GLY A 326 -16.85 -6.88 15.78
N ASN A 327 -15.77 -6.67 15.01
CA ASN A 327 -15.03 -5.41 14.96
C ASN A 327 -14.81 -5.00 13.49
N PRO A 328 -15.41 -3.90 12.99
CA PRO A 328 -15.24 -3.47 11.59
C PRO A 328 -13.81 -3.02 11.25
N PHE A 329 -13.00 -2.75 12.28
CA PHE A 329 -11.61 -2.33 12.20
C PHE A 329 -10.68 -3.34 12.88
N PHE A 330 -10.99 -4.62 12.72
CA PHE A 330 -10.26 -5.70 13.39
C PHE A 330 -8.75 -5.53 13.28
N SER A 331 -8.05 -5.75 14.40
CA SER A 331 -6.69 -5.38 14.78
C SER A 331 -6.53 -3.95 15.34
N LEU A 332 -7.52 -3.07 15.24
CA LEU A 332 -7.45 -1.77 15.89
C LEU A 332 -8.27 -1.81 17.19
N ASN A 333 -7.66 -1.34 18.27
CA ASN A 333 -8.36 -1.08 19.53
C ASN A 333 -9.02 0.31 19.46
N VAL A 334 -10.30 0.34 19.15
CA VAL A 334 -11.07 1.59 19.11
C VAL A 334 -11.69 1.83 20.49
N GLY A 335 -10.88 2.29 21.45
CA GLY A 335 -11.32 2.63 22.80
C GLY A 335 -11.96 1.47 23.58
N GLY A 336 -11.63 0.23 23.28
CA GLY A 336 -12.19 -0.96 23.92
C GLY A 336 -13.65 -1.29 23.52
N ILE A 337 -14.23 -0.59 22.53
CA ILE A 337 -15.64 -0.76 22.13
C ILE A 337 -15.87 -2.11 21.43
N PHE A 338 -14.89 -2.58 20.69
CA PHE A 338 -15.01 -3.79 19.86
C PHE A 338 -14.05 -4.89 20.33
N PRO A 339 -14.41 -6.18 20.12
CA PRO A 339 -13.51 -7.29 20.41
C PRO A 339 -12.24 -7.21 19.55
N THR A 340 -11.10 -7.52 20.15
CA THR A 340 -9.80 -7.54 19.51
C THR A 340 -9.03 -8.80 19.88
N ASN A 341 -7.94 -9.09 19.17
CA ASN A 341 -6.98 -10.09 19.62
C ASN A 341 -6.07 -9.43 20.67
N ALA A 342 -6.30 -9.75 21.94
CA ALA A 342 -5.62 -9.09 23.07
C ALA A 342 -4.10 -9.23 22.98
N VAL A 343 -3.58 -10.43 22.66
CA VAL A 343 -2.14 -10.68 22.53
C VAL A 343 -1.53 -9.86 21.41
N PHE A 344 -2.21 -9.76 20.26
CA PHE A 344 -1.74 -8.95 19.14
C PHE A 344 -1.74 -7.45 19.46
N ILE A 345 -2.76 -6.98 20.18
CA ILE A 345 -2.84 -5.56 20.58
C ILE A 345 -1.71 -5.22 21.56
N GLU A 346 -1.51 -6.01 22.63
CA GLU A 346 -0.42 -5.79 23.57
C GLU A 346 0.96 -5.83 22.89
N TRP A 347 1.18 -6.80 22.02
CA TRP A 347 2.39 -6.86 21.21
C TRP A 347 2.55 -5.61 20.32
N SER A 348 1.49 -5.21 19.64
CA SER A 348 1.49 -4.03 18.78
C SER A 348 1.74 -2.75 19.58
N GLU A 349 1.11 -2.59 20.74
CA GLU A 349 1.31 -1.44 21.62
C GLU A 349 2.73 -1.37 22.16
N SER A 350 3.33 -2.49 22.57
CA SER A 350 4.73 -2.52 23.00
C SER A 350 5.68 -2.09 21.89
N PHE A 351 5.38 -2.48 20.66
CA PHE A 351 6.12 -2.06 19.46
C PHE A 351 5.95 -0.57 19.17
N HIS A 352 4.74 -0.05 19.36
CA HIS A 352 4.40 1.34 19.10
C HIS A 352 4.84 2.30 20.20
N GLN A 353 5.04 1.86 21.45
CA GLN A 353 5.54 2.72 22.52
C GLN A 353 6.88 3.38 22.18
N ASN A 354 7.73 2.71 21.41
CA ASN A 354 8.97 3.27 20.90
C ASN A 354 8.73 4.29 19.76
N SER A 355 7.64 4.14 19.00
CA SER A 355 7.27 5.05 17.91
C SER A 355 6.41 6.23 18.38
N ALA A 356 5.61 6.06 19.43
CA ALA A 356 4.79 7.12 20.02
C ALA A 356 5.65 8.25 20.62
N LYS A 357 6.91 7.95 20.97
CA LYS A 357 7.89 8.97 21.40
C LYS A 357 8.40 9.85 20.26
N ALA A 358 8.07 9.52 19.01
CA ALA A 358 8.62 10.16 17.81
C ALA A 358 8.23 11.64 17.62
N PHE A 359 7.34 12.20 18.43
CA PHE A 359 6.97 13.61 18.43
C PHE A 359 6.99 14.25 19.82
N SER A 360 7.65 13.61 20.78
CA SER A 360 7.69 14.09 22.16
C SER A 360 8.72 15.21 22.39
N THR A 361 9.68 15.36 21.48
CA THR A 361 10.77 16.34 21.60
C THR A 361 10.83 17.30 20.42
N ALA A 362 11.41 18.49 20.64
CA ALA A 362 11.68 19.45 19.55
C ALA A 362 12.59 18.82 18.46
N ALA A 363 13.48 17.91 18.82
CA ALA A 363 14.38 17.24 17.88
C ALA A 363 13.61 16.42 16.85
N ASP A 364 12.47 15.80 17.22
CA ASP A 364 11.64 15.03 16.30
C ASP A 364 10.99 15.91 15.24
N TRP A 365 10.54 17.12 15.63
CA TRP A 365 9.99 18.09 14.70
C TRP A 365 11.06 18.63 13.74
N PHE A 366 12.28 18.89 14.22
CA PHE A 366 13.41 19.23 13.34
C PHE A 366 13.76 18.09 12.39
N ALA A 367 13.66 16.85 12.83
CA ALA A 367 13.83 15.69 11.96
C ALA A 367 12.76 15.64 10.87
N LEU A 368 11.50 15.92 11.19
CA LEU A 368 10.40 16.00 10.22
C LEU A 368 10.68 17.07 9.16
N ASP A 369 11.03 18.31 9.59
CA ASP A 369 11.34 19.41 8.67
C ASP A 369 12.46 19.01 7.72
N ARG A 370 13.52 18.40 8.25
CA ARG A 370 14.67 17.94 7.46
C ARG A 370 14.27 16.86 6.45
N TYR A 371 13.42 15.89 6.83
CA TYR A 371 12.91 14.89 5.90
C TYR A 371 12.08 15.53 4.78
N LEU A 372 11.20 16.46 5.12
CA LEU A 372 10.36 17.13 4.14
C LEU A 372 11.19 17.99 3.16
N VAL A 373 12.19 18.73 3.67
CA VAL A 373 13.07 19.53 2.82
C VAL A 373 13.94 18.65 1.91
N LEU A 374 14.52 17.57 2.42
CA LEU A 374 15.42 16.72 1.63
C LEU A 374 14.69 15.77 0.68
N TRP A 375 13.45 15.37 0.98
CA TRP A 375 12.77 14.30 0.26
C TRP A 375 11.42 14.71 -0.35
N ALA A 376 10.88 15.87 0.03
CA ALA A 376 9.60 16.38 -0.46
C ALA A 376 9.60 17.89 -0.68
N LEU A 377 10.75 18.52 -0.99
CA LEU A 377 10.83 19.96 -1.21
C LEU A 377 9.79 20.49 -2.19
N PRO A 378 9.45 19.81 -3.32
CA PRO A 378 8.36 20.24 -4.19
C PRO A 378 7.01 20.36 -3.48
N ALA A 379 6.73 19.49 -2.51
CA ALA A 379 5.51 19.56 -1.71
C ALA A 379 5.55 20.73 -0.70
N VAL A 380 6.71 21.02 -0.11
CA VAL A 380 6.89 22.21 0.76
C VAL A 380 6.61 23.49 -0.03
N VAL A 381 7.16 23.59 -1.25
CA VAL A 381 6.83 24.70 -2.19
C VAL A 381 5.32 24.72 -2.49
N GLY A 382 4.72 23.54 -2.64
CA GLY A 382 3.28 23.37 -2.85
C GLY A 382 2.44 23.91 -1.70
N VAL A 383 2.87 23.78 -0.45
CA VAL A 383 2.19 24.37 0.73
C VAL A 383 2.16 25.89 0.59
N GLY A 384 3.30 26.52 0.30
CA GLY A 384 3.37 27.98 0.08
C GLY A 384 2.48 28.44 -1.08
N ALA A 385 2.51 27.73 -2.20
CA ALA A 385 1.65 27.99 -3.35
C ALA A 385 0.16 27.83 -3.00
N LEU A 386 -0.21 26.76 -2.29
CA LEU A 386 -1.60 26.52 -1.88
C LEU A 386 -2.11 27.63 -0.96
N LEU A 387 -1.33 28.04 0.04
CA LEU A 387 -1.66 29.15 0.94
C LEU A 387 -1.89 30.44 0.14
N PHE A 388 -0.98 30.77 -0.77
CA PHE A 388 -1.12 31.93 -1.66
C PHE A 388 -2.43 31.87 -2.47
N LEU A 389 -2.72 30.72 -3.10
CA LEU A 389 -3.93 30.52 -3.90
C LEU A 389 -5.23 30.58 -3.08
N VAL A 390 -5.19 30.05 -1.84
CA VAL A 390 -6.32 30.13 -0.90
C VAL A 390 -6.58 31.58 -0.47
N LEU A 391 -5.51 32.33 -0.14
CA LEU A 391 -5.60 33.75 0.18
C LEU A 391 -6.15 34.58 -1.01
N ARG A 392 -5.82 34.20 -2.23
CA ARG A 392 -6.39 34.76 -3.47
C ARG A 392 -7.80 34.25 -3.78
N LYS A 393 -8.39 33.42 -2.89
CA LYS A 393 -9.75 32.87 -3.01
C LYS A 393 -9.99 32.08 -4.29
N VAL A 394 -8.97 31.42 -4.81
CA VAL A 394 -9.04 30.57 -6.00
C VAL A 394 -9.95 29.39 -5.72
N LYS A 395 -11.07 29.28 -6.47
CA LYS A 395 -12.14 28.31 -6.18
C LYS A 395 -11.71 26.86 -6.42
N GLU A 396 -10.83 26.65 -7.37
CA GLU A 396 -10.32 25.35 -7.81
C GLU A 396 -9.54 24.63 -6.70
N THR A 397 -8.90 25.39 -5.80
CA THR A 397 -8.07 24.81 -4.72
C THR A 397 -8.89 24.26 -3.55
N ARG A 398 -10.15 24.66 -3.38
CA ARG A 398 -10.94 24.37 -2.18
C ARG A 398 -11.05 22.86 -1.89
N VAL A 399 -11.42 22.06 -2.91
CA VAL A 399 -11.56 20.61 -2.75
C VAL A 399 -10.21 19.96 -2.46
N ALA A 400 -9.18 20.35 -3.19
CA ALA A 400 -7.83 19.83 -2.96
C ALA A 400 -7.33 20.14 -1.54
N THR A 401 -7.59 21.37 -1.04
CA THR A 401 -7.23 21.78 0.33
C THR A 401 -7.90 20.86 1.36
N VAL A 402 -9.20 20.54 1.20
CA VAL A 402 -9.90 19.63 2.12
C VAL A 402 -9.23 18.26 2.16
N PHE A 403 -8.89 17.68 0.99
CA PHE A 403 -8.25 16.37 0.94
C PHE A 403 -6.80 16.40 1.42
N ILE A 404 -6.06 17.48 1.22
CA ILE A 404 -4.72 17.67 1.79
C ILE A 404 -4.80 17.69 3.32
N VAL A 405 -5.69 18.53 3.89
CA VAL A 405 -5.88 18.63 5.35
C VAL A 405 -6.32 17.29 5.93
N LEU A 406 -7.26 16.61 5.28
CA LEU A 406 -7.68 15.27 5.70
C LEU A 406 -6.51 14.28 5.72
N THR A 407 -5.70 14.27 4.66
CA THR A 407 -4.54 13.36 4.58
C THR A 407 -3.52 13.64 5.68
N ILE A 408 -3.26 14.93 5.98
CA ILE A 408 -2.37 15.34 7.07
C ILE A 408 -2.96 14.91 8.42
N ALA A 409 -4.27 15.09 8.63
CA ALA A 409 -4.94 14.68 9.86
C ALA A 409 -4.88 13.15 10.06
N LEU A 410 -5.13 12.37 9.01
CA LEU A 410 -5.02 10.91 9.04
C LEU A 410 -3.58 10.45 9.32
N TRP A 411 -2.59 11.09 8.70
CA TRP A 411 -1.18 10.82 8.98
C TRP A 411 -0.86 11.11 10.45
N TYR A 412 -1.22 12.28 10.95
CA TYR A 412 -0.96 12.68 12.34
C TYR A 412 -1.59 11.70 13.34
N ALA A 413 -2.84 11.26 13.07
CA ALA A 413 -3.50 10.26 13.90
C ALA A 413 -2.84 8.88 13.83
N SER A 414 -2.20 8.53 12.71
CA SER A 414 -1.61 7.20 12.49
C SER A 414 -0.12 7.11 12.78
N VAL A 415 0.59 8.24 12.89
CA VAL A 415 2.06 8.24 13.01
C VAL A 415 2.56 7.52 14.26
N ALA A 416 1.87 7.69 15.39
CA ALA A 416 2.17 7.01 16.65
C ALA A 416 2.03 5.48 16.55
N HIS A 417 1.27 4.99 15.57
CA HIS A 417 1.02 3.57 15.33
C HIS A 417 1.85 3.00 14.16
N THR A 418 2.85 3.73 13.69
CA THR A 418 3.69 3.28 12.57
C THR A 418 5.00 2.67 13.08
N ALA A 419 5.11 1.36 13.02
CA ALA A 419 6.28 0.60 13.47
C ALA A 419 7.58 0.97 12.75
N GLY A 420 7.52 1.44 11.50
CA GLY A 420 8.69 1.82 10.70
C GLY A 420 9.28 3.21 11.01
N GLY A 421 8.82 3.88 12.07
CA GLY A 421 9.30 5.20 12.49
C GLY A 421 8.78 6.35 11.63
N LEU A 422 9.26 7.56 11.97
CA LEU A 422 8.77 8.81 11.39
C LEU A 422 8.91 8.86 9.87
N PHE A 423 10.11 8.56 9.35
CA PHE A 423 10.37 8.64 7.91
C PHE A 423 9.43 7.70 7.11
N TYR A 424 9.29 6.46 7.58
CA TYR A 424 8.42 5.48 6.92
C TYR A 424 6.94 5.89 6.95
N SER A 425 6.50 6.60 8.01
CA SER A 425 5.14 7.10 8.12
C SER A 425 4.80 8.15 7.06
N LEU A 426 5.78 8.92 6.58
CA LEU A 426 5.59 10.01 5.62
C LEU A 426 5.02 9.54 4.26
N ARG A 427 5.11 8.25 3.95
CA ARG A 427 4.47 7.67 2.75
C ARG A 427 2.95 7.82 2.75
N VAL A 428 2.33 7.90 3.92
CA VAL A 428 0.88 8.10 4.06
C VAL A 428 0.45 9.47 3.53
N LEU A 429 1.36 10.45 3.50
CA LEU A 429 1.13 11.78 2.94
C LEU A 429 1.14 11.82 1.39
N SER A 430 1.32 10.68 0.71
CA SER A 430 1.39 10.63 -0.76
C SER A 430 0.22 11.31 -1.50
N PRO A 431 -1.07 11.23 -1.05
CA PRO A 431 -2.14 12.00 -1.66
C PRO A 431 -1.93 13.52 -1.53
N ALA A 432 -1.45 13.98 -0.36
CA ALA A 432 -1.16 15.38 -0.13
C ALA A 432 0.00 15.86 -1.02
N TYR A 433 1.08 15.07 -1.13
CA TYR A 433 2.22 15.44 -2.01
C TYR A 433 1.78 15.59 -3.46
N ALA A 434 0.95 14.69 -3.97
CA ALA A 434 0.42 14.76 -5.33
C ALA A 434 -0.42 16.03 -5.56
N LEU A 435 -1.33 16.36 -4.65
CA LEU A 435 -2.16 17.56 -4.74
C LEU A 435 -1.34 18.85 -4.53
N LEU A 436 -0.31 18.82 -3.68
CA LEU A 436 0.61 19.93 -3.48
C LEU A 436 1.49 20.18 -4.71
N ALA A 437 1.88 19.12 -5.43
CA ALA A 437 2.57 19.29 -6.73
C ALA A 437 1.67 19.99 -7.77
N VAL A 438 0.37 19.69 -7.79
CA VAL A 438 -0.61 20.41 -8.61
C VAL A 438 -0.68 21.89 -8.20
N ALA A 439 -0.78 22.17 -6.89
CA ALA A 439 -0.83 23.54 -6.36
C ALA A 439 0.44 24.33 -6.68
N ALA A 440 1.62 23.69 -6.55
CA ALA A 440 2.90 24.29 -6.90
C ALA A 440 2.99 24.63 -8.39
N GLY A 441 2.64 23.68 -9.27
CA GLY A 441 2.64 23.89 -10.71
C GLY A 441 1.73 25.02 -11.16
N TYR A 442 0.54 25.11 -10.57
CA TYR A 442 -0.42 26.18 -10.83
C TYR A 442 0.02 27.50 -10.22
N GLY A 443 0.44 27.53 -8.96
CA GLY A 443 0.87 28.74 -8.27
C GLY A 443 2.07 29.41 -8.96
N LEU A 444 3.02 28.62 -9.43
CA LEU A 444 4.14 29.09 -10.23
C LEU A 444 3.70 29.66 -11.59
N GLY A 445 2.58 29.21 -12.15
CA GLY A 445 1.98 29.75 -13.39
C GLY A 445 1.07 30.94 -13.18
N PHE A 446 0.54 31.12 -11.97
CA PHE A 446 -0.40 32.18 -11.63
C PHE A 446 0.23 33.57 -11.57
N VAL A 447 1.51 33.62 -11.25
CA VAL A 447 2.28 34.88 -11.17
C VAL A 447 2.94 35.16 -12.52
N ASN A 448 2.77 36.37 -13.03
CA ASN A 448 3.47 36.83 -14.23
C ASN A 448 4.94 37.09 -13.92
N TRP A 449 5.77 36.08 -14.07
CA TRP A 449 7.20 36.16 -13.84
C TRP A 449 7.91 36.84 -14.99
N SER A 450 8.96 37.64 -14.69
CA SER A 450 9.89 38.10 -15.72
C SER A 450 10.54 36.92 -16.44
N ARG A 451 11.06 37.13 -17.65
CA ARG A 451 11.76 36.10 -18.43
C ARG A 451 12.89 35.44 -17.63
N ASN A 452 13.67 36.25 -16.88
CA ASN A 452 14.76 35.77 -16.06
C ASN A 452 14.26 34.90 -14.89
N ALA A 453 13.17 35.32 -14.20
CA ALA A 453 12.57 34.52 -13.12
C ALA A 453 11.97 33.20 -13.63
N THR A 454 11.37 33.21 -14.82
CA THR A 454 10.89 31.97 -15.47
C THR A 454 12.04 31.02 -15.77
N GLY A 455 13.18 31.54 -16.22
CA GLY A 455 14.43 30.77 -16.42
C GLY A 455 14.95 30.17 -15.11
N LEU A 456 14.98 30.95 -14.03
CA LEU A 456 15.39 30.45 -12.70
C LEU A 456 14.45 29.36 -12.16
N ILE A 457 13.14 29.53 -12.31
CA ILE A 457 12.17 28.51 -11.92
C ILE A 457 12.39 27.20 -12.69
N SER A 458 12.60 27.30 -14.01
CA SER A 458 12.87 26.14 -14.85
C SER A 458 14.18 25.45 -14.45
N PHE A 459 15.23 26.22 -14.17
CA PHE A 459 16.50 25.71 -13.68
C PHE A 459 16.35 25.03 -12.31
N ALA A 460 15.62 25.64 -11.37
CA ALA A 460 15.36 25.06 -10.05
C ALA A 460 14.60 23.71 -10.16
N ILE A 461 13.56 23.62 -11.00
CA ILE A 461 12.84 22.35 -11.25
C ILE A 461 13.78 21.31 -11.83
N THR A 462 14.67 21.70 -12.75
CA THR A 462 15.67 20.80 -13.33
C THR A 462 16.62 20.26 -12.26
N LEU A 463 17.15 21.12 -11.39
CA LEU A 463 18.03 20.71 -10.29
C LEU A 463 17.33 19.76 -9.32
N LEU A 464 16.08 20.05 -8.95
CA LEU A 464 15.28 19.19 -8.08
C LEU A 464 15.05 17.81 -8.71
N LEU A 465 14.78 17.76 -10.02
CA LEU A 465 14.60 16.48 -10.71
C LEU A 465 15.90 15.68 -10.79
N VAL A 466 17.02 16.33 -11.13
CA VAL A 466 18.35 15.70 -11.15
C VAL A 466 18.71 15.15 -9.76
N GLU A 467 18.41 15.88 -8.71
CA GLU A 467 18.64 15.45 -7.33
C GLU A 467 17.73 14.29 -6.90
N ALA A 468 16.50 14.23 -7.43
CA ALA A 468 15.55 13.16 -7.13
C ALA A 468 15.89 11.82 -7.82
N LEU A 469 16.63 11.82 -8.94
CA LEU A 469 16.92 10.60 -9.70
C LEU A 469 17.62 9.52 -8.85
N PRO A 470 18.73 9.78 -8.13
CA PRO A 470 19.40 8.76 -7.32
C PRO A 470 18.54 8.30 -6.14
N LYS A 471 17.75 9.20 -5.55
CA LYS A 471 16.81 8.85 -4.46
C LYS A 471 15.67 7.95 -4.93
N THR A 472 15.29 8.07 -6.20
CA THR A 472 14.32 7.18 -6.82
C THR A 472 14.91 5.79 -7.05
N LEU A 473 16.21 5.70 -7.33
CA LEU A 473 16.89 4.45 -7.63
C LEU A 473 17.06 3.56 -6.39
N VAL A 474 17.39 4.15 -5.26
CA VAL A 474 17.74 3.42 -4.03
C VAL A 474 16.92 3.93 -2.85
N LEU A 475 16.37 3.00 -2.05
CA LEU A 475 15.76 3.35 -0.76
C LEU A 475 16.81 4.01 0.15
N PRO A 476 16.45 5.09 0.85
CA PRO A 476 17.36 5.76 1.74
C PRO A 476 17.64 4.89 2.97
N GLU A 477 18.88 4.47 3.16
CA GLU A 477 19.34 3.90 4.42
C GLU A 477 19.52 4.99 5.48
N ASN A 478 19.93 6.19 5.03
CA ASN A 478 20.09 7.34 5.90
C ASN A 478 19.40 8.57 5.27
N PRO A 479 18.21 8.96 5.77
CA PRO A 479 17.46 10.09 5.24
C PRO A 479 18.12 11.47 5.51
N TYR A 480 19.17 11.53 6.34
CA TYR A 480 19.85 12.78 6.70
C TYR A 480 21.00 13.16 5.77
N ARG A 481 21.16 12.47 4.64
CA ARG A 481 22.24 12.82 3.69
C ARG A 481 22.02 14.17 3.05
N LEU A 482 23.14 14.83 2.79
CA LEU A 482 23.14 16.09 2.05
C LEU A 482 22.69 15.88 0.60
N PRO A 483 22.05 16.88 -0.02
CA PRO A 483 21.72 16.84 -1.45
C PRO A 483 22.93 16.45 -2.30
N PHE A 484 22.68 15.71 -3.39
CA PHE A 484 23.67 15.24 -4.36
C PHE A 484 24.69 14.18 -3.86
N THR A 485 24.80 13.91 -2.56
CA THR A 485 25.72 12.85 -2.06
C THR A 485 25.30 11.45 -2.51
N GLU A 486 24.05 11.24 -2.83
CA GLU A 486 23.50 9.96 -3.32
C GLU A 486 24.06 9.55 -4.69
N TRP A 487 24.43 10.51 -5.54
CA TRP A 487 25.04 10.23 -6.84
C TRP A 487 26.37 9.49 -6.71
N ALA A 488 27.21 9.89 -5.74
CA ALA A 488 28.49 9.23 -5.51
C ALA A 488 28.35 7.78 -5.03
N GLN A 489 27.23 7.44 -4.41
CA GLN A 489 26.99 6.12 -3.80
C GLN A 489 26.02 5.25 -4.59
N ALA A 490 25.36 5.79 -5.61
CA ALA A 490 24.39 5.04 -6.41
C ALA A 490 25.04 3.83 -7.12
N GLY A 491 26.29 3.98 -7.58
CA GLY A 491 27.06 2.91 -8.21
C GLY A 491 27.35 1.74 -7.26
N ASP A 492 27.78 2.04 -6.04
CA ASP A 492 28.11 1.01 -5.04
C ASP A 492 26.86 0.24 -4.60
N ARG A 493 25.72 0.92 -4.46
CA ARG A 493 24.48 0.31 -4.03
C ARG A 493 23.83 -0.57 -5.11
N LEU A 494 24.00 -0.26 -6.39
CA LEU A 494 23.53 -1.08 -7.49
C LEU A 494 24.11 -2.51 -7.43
N GLY A 495 25.36 -2.66 -6.99
CA GLY A 495 25.99 -3.96 -6.80
C GLY A 495 25.37 -4.80 -5.68
N HIS A 496 24.84 -4.17 -4.63
CA HIS A 496 24.27 -4.86 -3.47
C HIS A 496 22.80 -5.26 -3.65
N VAL A 497 22.05 -4.58 -4.52
CA VAL A 497 20.61 -4.80 -4.73
C VAL A 497 20.31 -6.07 -5.53
N VAL A 498 21.24 -6.54 -6.33
CA VAL A 498 21.03 -7.66 -7.29
C VAL A 498 21.08 -9.04 -6.60
N ARG A 499 21.47 -9.12 -5.34
CA ARG A 499 21.49 -10.39 -4.60
C ARG A 499 20.65 -10.30 -3.33
N PRO A 500 19.38 -10.79 -3.34
CA PRO A 500 18.76 -11.17 -2.08
C PRO A 500 19.64 -12.28 -1.49
N SER A 501 20.29 -12.01 -0.39
CA SER A 501 20.89 -13.07 0.41
C SER A 501 19.74 -13.96 0.87
N ALA A 502 19.67 -15.20 0.34
CA ALA A 502 18.90 -16.26 0.97
C ALA A 502 19.28 -16.21 2.45
N THR A 503 18.31 -15.97 3.30
CA THR A 503 18.61 -15.59 4.68
C THR A 503 19.24 -16.79 5.36
N LYS A 504 20.38 -16.61 6.00
CA LYS A 504 21.02 -17.63 6.88
C LYS A 504 19.99 -18.26 7.82
N LEU A 505 18.94 -17.53 8.16
CA LEU A 505 17.86 -17.94 9.04
C LEU A 505 17.04 -19.13 8.49
N GLU A 506 16.68 -19.14 7.20
CA GLU A 506 15.97 -20.27 6.57
C GLU A 506 16.78 -21.55 6.65
N ASN A 507 18.07 -21.46 6.35
CA ASN A 507 18.98 -22.59 6.43
C ASN A 507 19.13 -23.09 7.87
N ILE A 508 19.22 -22.17 8.84
CA ILE A 508 19.32 -22.50 10.26
C ILE A 508 18.05 -23.21 10.74
N ILE A 509 16.88 -22.64 10.44
CA ILE A 509 15.59 -23.22 10.87
C ILE A 509 15.35 -24.57 10.20
N SER A 510 15.70 -24.72 8.93
CA SER A 510 15.56 -25.99 8.20
C SER A 510 16.48 -27.08 8.76
N ALA A 511 17.60 -26.72 9.37
CA ALA A 511 18.55 -27.64 10.01
C ALA A 511 18.18 -27.99 11.46
N LEU A 512 17.20 -27.32 12.09
CA LEU A 512 16.79 -27.63 13.46
C LEU A 512 16.20 -29.05 13.55
N PRO A 513 16.42 -29.77 14.66
CA PRO A 513 15.83 -31.10 14.91
C PRO A 513 14.34 -30.98 15.25
N LEU A 514 13.55 -30.59 14.26
CA LEU A 514 12.11 -30.42 14.38
C LEU A 514 11.46 -31.81 14.55
N GLY A 515 10.59 -31.94 15.55
CA GLY A 515 9.81 -33.16 15.77
C GLY A 515 8.89 -33.49 14.57
N ALA A 516 8.17 -34.59 14.63
CA ALA A 516 7.35 -35.11 13.54
C ALA A 516 6.36 -34.10 12.92
N ARG A 517 5.89 -33.13 13.69
CA ARG A 517 4.95 -32.10 13.21
C ARG A 517 5.58 -30.78 12.77
N ARG A 518 6.88 -30.62 12.90
CA ARG A 518 7.65 -29.46 12.43
C ARG A 518 6.95 -28.11 12.65
N ARG A 519 6.53 -27.83 13.89
CA ARG A 519 5.83 -26.59 14.27
C ARG A 519 6.76 -25.69 15.08
N ILE A 520 6.80 -24.41 14.73
CA ILE A 520 7.55 -23.38 15.45
C ILE A 520 6.63 -22.19 15.81
N LEU A 521 6.86 -21.61 16.99
CA LEU A 521 6.22 -20.37 17.43
C LEU A 521 7.07 -19.19 16.97
N SER A 522 6.48 -18.18 16.35
CA SER A 522 7.26 -17.01 15.88
C SER A 522 6.45 -15.72 15.84
N ASP A 523 7.15 -14.59 15.94
CA ASP A 523 6.68 -13.24 15.66
C ASP A 523 7.14 -12.72 14.29
N ASN A 524 7.97 -13.46 13.57
CA ASN A 524 8.54 -13.03 12.31
C ASN A 524 7.60 -13.31 11.14
N GLY A 525 6.99 -12.24 10.62
CA GLY A 525 6.03 -12.32 9.51
C GLY A 525 6.62 -12.72 8.15
N GLY A 526 7.94 -12.69 7.98
CA GLY A 526 8.62 -13.13 6.76
C GLY A 526 8.76 -14.65 6.65
N LEU A 527 8.90 -15.34 7.78
CA LEU A 527 9.18 -16.78 7.83
C LEU A 527 8.19 -17.67 7.06
N PRO A 528 6.87 -17.43 7.05
CA PRO A 528 5.95 -18.31 6.31
C PRO A 528 6.22 -18.35 4.81
N ARG A 529 6.72 -17.26 4.24
CA ARG A 529 7.10 -17.20 2.83
C ARG A 529 8.43 -17.89 2.58
N ASP A 530 9.38 -17.61 3.44
CA ASP A 530 10.75 -18.11 3.33
C ASP A 530 10.81 -19.63 3.55
N LEU A 531 9.93 -20.17 4.37
CA LEU A 531 9.83 -21.59 4.68
C LEU A 531 8.70 -22.32 3.94
N ALA A 532 8.09 -21.71 2.93
CA ALA A 532 6.90 -22.26 2.23
C ALA A 532 7.12 -23.67 1.66
N ASP A 533 8.33 -24.02 1.29
CA ASP A 533 8.70 -25.31 0.70
C ASP A 533 9.24 -26.33 1.72
N SER A 534 9.38 -25.94 3.00
CA SER A 534 10.07 -26.74 4.03
C SER A 534 9.16 -27.66 4.85
N ASN A 535 7.86 -27.68 4.63
CA ASN A 535 6.86 -28.36 5.46
C ASN A 535 6.87 -27.94 6.94
N ILE A 536 7.41 -26.75 7.25
CA ILE A 536 7.42 -26.19 8.60
C ILE A 536 6.19 -25.31 8.76
N GLN A 537 5.43 -25.57 9.81
CA GLN A 537 4.26 -24.75 10.17
C GLN A 537 4.67 -23.66 11.15
N ILE A 538 4.46 -22.41 10.76
CA ILE A 538 4.65 -21.25 11.63
C ILE A 538 3.34 -20.99 12.39
N VAL A 539 3.44 -20.87 13.70
CA VAL A 539 2.35 -20.47 14.60
C VAL A 539 2.69 -19.10 15.15
N PRO A 540 1.89 -18.06 14.89
CA PRO A 540 2.19 -16.74 15.45
C PRO A 540 1.86 -16.68 16.94
N LEU A 541 2.56 -15.82 17.68
CA LEU A 541 2.34 -15.59 19.11
C LEU A 541 0.89 -15.25 19.48
N TRP A 542 0.19 -14.60 18.60
CA TRP A 542 -1.21 -14.15 18.77
C TRP A 542 -2.24 -15.15 18.24
N SER A 543 -1.82 -16.36 17.86
CA SER A 543 -2.75 -17.43 17.51
C SER A 543 -3.56 -17.88 18.73
N PRO A 544 -4.87 -18.08 18.61
CA PRO A 544 -5.68 -18.62 19.71
C PRO A 544 -5.19 -19.96 20.25
N GLU A 545 -4.49 -20.76 19.44
CA GLU A 545 -3.90 -22.04 19.85
C GLU A 545 -2.86 -21.90 20.97
N VAL A 546 -2.18 -20.75 21.04
CA VAL A 546 -1.11 -20.49 22.00
C VAL A 546 -1.48 -19.41 23.01
N ALA A 547 -2.72 -18.95 23.02
CA ALA A 547 -3.20 -17.94 23.95
C ALA A 547 -3.00 -18.34 25.43
N PHE A 548 -2.95 -19.64 25.72
CA PHE A 548 -2.66 -20.16 27.05
C PHE A 548 -1.29 -19.74 27.60
N LEU A 549 -0.33 -19.37 26.75
CA LEU A 549 0.97 -18.86 27.16
C LEU A 549 0.89 -17.49 27.85
N PHE A 550 -0.15 -16.75 27.55
CA PHE A 550 -0.38 -15.38 28.05
C PHE A 550 -1.47 -15.30 29.12
N ASP A 551 -2.10 -16.45 29.45
CA ASP A 551 -3.16 -16.52 30.46
C ASP A 551 -2.55 -16.65 31.86
N LYS A 552 -2.53 -15.54 32.60
CA LYS A 552 -2.00 -15.46 33.96
C LYS A 552 -2.80 -16.26 35.00
N ALA A 553 -4.02 -16.71 34.65
CA ALA A 553 -4.86 -17.50 35.54
C ALA A 553 -4.50 -18.99 35.51
N LEU A 554 -3.81 -19.45 34.48
CA LEU A 554 -3.43 -20.85 34.32
C LEU A 554 -2.25 -21.23 35.24
N LYS A 555 -2.34 -22.42 35.81
CA LYS A 555 -1.24 -23.01 36.60
C LYS A 555 -0.10 -23.44 35.66
N PRO A 556 1.17 -23.36 36.10
CA PRO A 556 2.31 -23.75 35.28
C PRO A 556 2.24 -25.17 34.70
N GLN A 557 1.71 -26.16 35.48
CA GLN A 557 1.52 -27.53 35.00
C GLN A 557 0.57 -27.62 33.82
N GLU A 558 -0.49 -26.82 33.84
CA GLU A 558 -1.46 -26.75 32.75
C GLU A 558 -0.86 -26.12 31.49
N ILE A 559 -0.05 -25.08 31.67
CA ILE A 559 0.71 -24.46 30.57
C ILE A 559 1.68 -25.49 29.95
N ALA A 560 2.43 -26.23 30.77
CA ALA A 560 3.34 -27.27 30.31
C ALA A 560 2.61 -28.38 29.55
N ARG A 561 1.44 -28.81 30.05
CA ARG A 561 0.61 -29.81 29.38
C ARG A 561 0.16 -29.32 28.01
N ARG A 562 -0.39 -28.11 27.92
CA ARG A 562 -0.87 -27.51 26.65
C ARG A 562 0.27 -27.25 25.67
N TRP A 563 1.43 -26.86 26.16
CA TRP A 563 2.62 -26.73 25.32
C TRP A 563 2.98 -28.07 24.64
N LYS A 564 3.03 -29.14 25.42
CA LYS A 564 3.29 -30.49 24.91
C LYS A 564 2.22 -30.92 23.89
N GLU A 565 0.95 -30.64 24.16
CA GLU A 565 -0.16 -30.93 23.26
C GLU A 565 -0.14 -30.10 21.97
N SER A 566 0.42 -28.87 22.01
CA SER A 566 0.55 -28.01 20.83
C SER A 566 1.58 -28.52 19.83
N HIS A 567 2.44 -29.47 20.21
CA HIS A 567 3.54 -30.01 19.41
C HIS A 567 4.51 -28.94 18.88
N LEU A 568 4.62 -27.82 19.57
CA LEU A 568 5.60 -26.79 19.27
C LEU A 568 6.99 -27.25 19.72
N SER A 569 7.98 -27.12 18.84
CA SER A 569 9.34 -27.58 19.10
C SER A 569 10.29 -26.44 19.47
N PHE A 570 10.11 -25.29 18.81
CA PHE A 570 11.00 -24.14 18.96
C PHE A 570 10.20 -22.84 18.97
N ILE A 571 10.82 -21.81 19.57
CA ILE A 571 10.40 -20.42 19.53
C ILE A 571 11.45 -19.65 18.77
N VAL A 572 11.04 -18.94 17.72
CA VAL A 572 11.92 -18.10 16.90
C VAL A 572 11.44 -16.67 16.97
N ILE A 573 12.16 -15.82 17.67
CA ILE A 573 11.77 -14.42 17.90
C ILE A 573 12.85 -13.46 17.45
N SER A 574 12.44 -12.28 17.04
CA SER A 574 13.34 -11.19 16.69
C SER A 574 14.03 -10.63 17.94
N LYS A 575 15.36 -10.61 17.96
CA LYS A 575 16.15 -10.15 19.11
C LYS A 575 16.03 -8.65 19.36
N ALA A 576 15.91 -7.89 18.28
CA ALA A 576 15.81 -6.42 18.32
C ALA A 576 14.37 -5.91 18.46
N SER A 577 13.38 -6.81 18.59
CA SER A 577 12.00 -6.41 18.62
C SER A 577 11.51 -6.25 20.07
N PRO A 578 10.55 -5.35 20.31
CA PRO A 578 9.78 -5.28 21.54
C PRO A 578 9.12 -6.62 21.94
N THR A 579 9.06 -7.56 20.99
CA THR A 579 8.53 -8.91 21.20
C THR A 579 9.30 -9.67 22.27
N ARG A 580 10.59 -9.48 22.39
CA ARG A 580 11.38 -10.11 23.46
C ARG A 580 10.89 -9.62 24.83
N ASP A 581 10.83 -8.31 25.01
CA ASP A 581 10.36 -7.70 26.26
C ASP A 581 8.92 -8.08 26.56
N PHE A 582 8.08 -8.14 25.53
CA PHE A 582 6.70 -8.59 25.63
C PHE A 582 6.61 -10.05 26.09
N ILE A 583 7.38 -10.94 25.48
CA ILE A 583 7.44 -12.36 25.84
C ILE A 583 7.95 -12.53 27.26
N GLU A 584 9.03 -11.85 27.63
CA GLU A 584 9.62 -11.91 28.97
C GLU A 584 8.65 -11.41 30.05
N THR A 585 7.81 -10.43 29.72
CA THR A 585 6.85 -9.84 30.66
C THR A 585 5.53 -10.62 30.76
N HIS A 586 5.03 -11.15 29.64
CA HIS A 586 3.67 -11.67 29.55
C HIS A 586 3.57 -13.19 29.41
N ALA A 587 4.59 -13.84 28.85
CA ALA A 587 4.54 -15.27 28.66
C ALA A 587 4.85 -16.06 29.95
N GLN A 588 4.04 -17.04 30.24
CA GLN A 588 4.10 -17.82 31.48
C GLN A 588 5.22 -18.89 31.48
N TRP A 589 6.01 -19.04 30.44
CA TRP A 589 7.10 -20.03 30.42
C TRP A 589 8.28 -19.68 31.33
N HIS A 590 8.34 -18.45 31.89
CA HIS A 590 9.35 -18.06 32.89
C HIS A 590 9.09 -18.67 34.27
N THR A 591 7.91 -19.21 34.51
CA THR A 591 7.60 -19.81 35.80
C THR A 591 8.00 -21.27 35.82
N ALA A 592 9.03 -21.60 36.54
CA ALA A 592 9.47 -22.88 37.14
C ALA A 592 9.43 -24.20 36.31
N PHE A 593 8.63 -24.31 35.24
CA PHE A 593 8.40 -25.57 34.51
C PHE A 593 8.97 -25.62 33.08
N PHE A 594 9.32 -24.46 32.52
CA PHE A 594 10.06 -24.38 31.27
C PHE A 594 11.43 -23.81 31.52
N THR A 595 12.43 -24.61 31.40
CA THR A 595 13.78 -24.11 31.20
C THR A 595 13.89 -23.80 29.72
N VAL A 596 13.78 -22.51 29.36
CA VAL A 596 14.03 -22.09 27.97
C VAL A 596 15.54 -22.13 27.77
N VAL A 597 15.98 -23.08 26.95
CA VAL A 597 17.40 -23.20 26.59
C VAL A 597 17.61 -22.45 25.28
N THR A 598 18.50 -21.47 25.29
CA THR A 598 18.92 -20.79 24.05
C THR A 598 19.66 -21.82 23.18
N VAL A 599 19.08 -22.15 22.03
CA VAL A 599 19.67 -23.09 21.07
C VAL A 599 20.64 -22.36 20.17
N LEU A 600 20.25 -21.16 19.74
CA LEU A 600 21.07 -20.30 18.88
C LEU A 600 20.70 -18.85 19.12
N GLU A 601 21.71 -18.01 19.29
CA GLU A 601 21.58 -16.57 19.33
C GLU A 601 22.39 -15.96 18.19
N THR A 602 21.73 -15.19 17.34
CA THR A 602 22.38 -14.41 16.28
C THR A 602 22.20 -12.92 16.56
N ASP A 603 22.83 -12.04 15.76
CA ASP A 603 22.65 -10.59 15.91
C ASP A 603 21.21 -10.11 15.72
N SER A 604 20.38 -10.91 15.04
CA SER A 604 19.01 -10.52 14.66
C SER A 604 17.91 -11.44 15.21
N VAL A 605 18.23 -12.67 15.61
CA VAL A 605 17.22 -13.69 15.98
C VAL A 605 17.65 -14.51 17.17
N LEU A 606 16.71 -14.78 18.06
CA LEU A 606 16.84 -15.69 19.18
C LEU A 606 16.00 -16.95 18.90
N ILE A 607 16.62 -18.12 18.93
CA ILE A 607 15.94 -19.40 18.80
C ILE A 607 16.01 -20.11 20.15
N LEU A 608 14.82 -20.40 20.70
CA LEU A 608 14.67 -21.01 22.01
C LEU A 608 14.02 -22.39 21.85
N GLN A 609 14.52 -23.35 22.60
CA GLN A 609 13.88 -24.65 22.77
C GLN A 609 13.32 -24.74 24.20
N ALA A 610 12.04 -25.04 24.33
CA ALA A 610 11.48 -25.37 25.62
C ALA A 610 11.98 -26.77 26.03
N ALA A 611 12.85 -26.85 27.01
CA ALA A 611 13.21 -28.11 27.61
C ALA A 611 12.02 -28.58 28.48
N ALA A 612 11.41 -29.72 28.13
CA ALA A 612 10.55 -30.40 29.08
C ALA A 612 11.39 -30.67 30.35
N SER A 613 10.99 -30.04 31.46
CA SER A 613 11.65 -30.29 32.73
C SER A 613 11.71 -31.80 32.99
N PRO A 614 12.90 -32.38 33.25
CA PRO A 614 12.96 -33.74 33.69
C PRO A 614 12.16 -33.83 34.99
N ASP A 615 11.22 -34.74 35.04
CA ASP A 615 10.41 -35.21 36.16
C ASP A 615 10.58 -34.39 37.47
N LEU A 616 9.74 -33.36 37.63
CA LEU A 616 9.44 -32.87 38.96
C LEU A 616 8.45 -33.85 39.59
N GLY A 617 8.96 -35.00 39.95
CA GLY A 617 8.32 -35.78 41.00
C GLY A 617 8.08 -34.87 42.21
N PRO A 618 7.02 -35.06 42.96
CA PRO A 618 6.77 -34.24 44.13
C PRO A 618 8.00 -34.31 45.06
N LYS A 619 8.73 -33.20 45.15
CA LYS A 619 9.64 -33.04 46.27
C LYS A 619 8.74 -32.90 47.49
N THR A 620 8.61 -34.06 48.19
CA THR A 620 8.06 -34.11 49.54
C THR A 620 8.82 -33.18 50.49
#